data_0fafb24890bd036274904e8d22b48d77
#
_entry.id   0fafb24890bd036274904e8d22b48d77
#
_cell.length_a   1.000
_cell.length_b   1.000
_cell.length_c   1.000
_cell.angle_alpha   90.00
_cell.angle_beta   90.00
_cell.angle_gamma   90.00
#
_symmetry.space_group_name_H-M   'P 1'
#
loop_
_entity.id
_entity.type
_entity.pdbx_description
1 polymer ?
#
loop_
_entity_poly.entity_id
_entity_poly.type
_entity_poly.pdbx_seq_one_letter_code
_entity_poly.pdbx_strand_id
1 'polypeptide(L)'
;MNCIYCREEKQIDEFSLEHVVPQFLGGNFVSDKFKTRNVCKKCNNNLGLFVDAAFEKDWLVFNHLKSQAYAFFNPKAPTSLPLHYMGHSVINPPHMVDGEICEYWLGPLGEQIFWIRPDDEKLYWYAGGNPRTVKKQKTRAYFIFAERSLKNFELALLSFKDAFEGKPVKKIMCTRLYEENILPRIGFSNPDDIDQERIEFFLESVRGGKEQHCKYHKNVFAENRFIAKLALGILHCLFNKSKFSSEYMEELYKGLWYRTGDNIPKIPGSGALHEGKDLKRLLGVPYGTCCRSRILRNVTAKCEKFKTLQVSHF
;
A
#
# COMPACT_ATOMS: atom_id res chain seq x y z
N MET A 1 -33.46 -12.15 -10.13
CA MET A 1 -32.25 -11.92 -10.95
C MET A 1 -31.05 -12.57 -10.26
N ASN A 2 -30.13 -13.19 -11.00
CA ASN A 2 -28.96 -13.84 -10.36
C ASN A 2 -27.77 -12.88 -10.27
N CYS A 3 -27.17 -12.80 -9.10
CA CYS A 3 -25.93 -12.06 -8.89
C CYS A 3 -24.76 -12.77 -9.58
N ILE A 4 -23.94 -12.01 -10.33
CA ILE A 4 -22.81 -12.59 -11.10
C ILE A 4 -21.68 -13.14 -10.21
N TYR A 5 -21.58 -12.71 -8.95
CA TYR A 5 -20.54 -13.15 -8.02
C TYR A 5 -20.99 -14.27 -7.08
N CYS A 6 -22.13 -14.14 -6.37
CA CYS A 6 -22.60 -15.22 -5.50
C CYS A 6 -23.51 -16.23 -6.20
N ARG A 7 -23.99 -15.94 -7.39
CA ARG A 7 -24.92 -16.78 -8.19
C ARG A 7 -26.31 -16.96 -7.55
N GLU A 8 -26.57 -16.32 -6.42
CA GLU A 8 -27.87 -16.40 -5.76
C GLU A 8 -28.90 -15.52 -6.46
N GLU A 9 -30.13 -16.00 -6.49
CA GLU A 9 -31.27 -15.22 -6.95
C GLU A 9 -31.65 -14.20 -5.88
N LYS A 10 -31.87 -12.95 -6.29
CA LYS A 10 -32.20 -11.81 -5.43
C LYS A 10 -33.30 -10.95 -6.04
N GLN A 11 -33.98 -10.17 -5.21
CA GLN A 11 -34.93 -9.17 -5.67
C GLN A 11 -34.21 -8.02 -6.36
N ILE A 12 -34.89 -7.28 -7.26
CA ILE A 12 -34.29 -6.23 -8.08
C ILE A 12 -33.73 -5.10 -7.21
N ASP A 13 -34.39 -4.75 -6.14
CA ASP A 13 -34.00 -3.69 -5.19
C ASP A 13 -32.74 -4.04 -4.37
N GLU A 14 -32.35 -5.31 -4.32
CA GLU A 14 -31.11 -5.76 -3.69
C GLU A 14 -29.87 -5.56 -4.58
N PHE A 15 -30.02 -5.14 -5.82
CA PHE A 15 -28.90 -4.93 -6.74
C PHE A 15 -28.38 -3.50 -6.69
N SER A 16 -27.12 -3.32 -7.06
CA SER A 16 -26.43 -2.04 -7.15
C SER A 16 -25.54 -1.98 -8.40
N LEU A 17 -25.14 -0.77 -8.77
CA LEU A 17 -24.18 -0.56 -9.84
C LEU A 17 -22.79 -1.02 -9.37
N GLU A 18 -22.21 -1.92 -10.12
CA GLU A 18 -20.82 -2.39 -9.96
C GLU A 18 -19.95 -1.83 -11.08
N HIS A 19 -18.80 -1.28 -10.70
CA HIS A 19 -17.72 -0.95 -11.62
C HIS A 19 -16.77 -2.15 -11.68
N VAL A 20 -16.87 -2.95 -12.74
CA VAL A 20 -16.06 -4.16 -12.92
C VAL A 20 -14.56 -3.87 -12.87
N VAL A 21 -14.15 -2.76 -13.49
CA VAL A 21 -12.81 -2.19 -13.27
C VAL A 21 -12.88 -1.27 -12.07
N PRO A 22 -12.18 -1.56 -10.96
CA PRO A 22 -12.22 -0.74 -9.77
C PRO A 22 -11.73 0.69 -9.98
N GLN A 23 -12.20 1.62 -9.15
CA GLN A 23 -11.87 3.04 -9.27
C GLN A 23 -10.36 3.30 -9.17
N PHE A 24 -9.63 2.61 -8.30
CA PHE A 24 -8.19 2.76 -8.14
C PHE A 24 -7.38 2.32 -9.38
N LEU A 25 -7.98 1.51 -10.27
CA LEU A 25 -7.44 1.17 -11.60
C LEU A 25 -8.00 2.04 -12.72
N GLY A 26 -8.61 3.16 -12.39
CA GLY A 26 -9.17 4.08 -13.37
C GLY A 26 -10.59 3.72 -13.82
N GLY A 27 -11.34 2.94 -13.05
CA GLY A 27 -12.70 2.48 -13.40
C GLY A 27 -13.69 3.59 -13.72
N ASN A 28 -13.45 4.82 -13.25
CA ASN A 28 -14.26 5.98 -13.61
C ASN A 28 -14.05 6.45 -15.07
N PHE A 29 -12.92 6.09 -15.67
CA PHE A 29 -12.53 6.53 -17.01
C PHE A 29 -12.73 5.44 -18.08
N VAL A 30 -13.08 4.21 -17.67
CA VAL A 30 -13.38 3.15 -18.63
C VAL A 30 -14.80 3.23 -19.17
N SER A 31 -15.02 2.59 -20.31
CA SER A 31 -16.35 2.55 -20.95
C SER A 31 -17.43 1.99 -20.02
N ASP A 32 -18.65 2.52 -20.14
CA ASP A 32 -19.83 2.03 -19.41
C ASP A 32 -20.14 0.55 -19.68
N LYS A 33 -19.55 -0.06 -20.73
CA LYS A 33 -19.59 -1.51 -20.95
C LYS A 33 -19.04 -2.33 -19.80
N PHE A 34 -18.15 -1.74 -18.98
CA PHE A 34 -17.59 -2.36 -17.77
C PHE A 34 -18.36 -2.02 -16.50
N LYS A 35 -19.58 -1.54 -16.64
CA LYS A 35 -20.50 -1.32 -15.52
C LYS A 35 -21.67 -2.30 -15.65
N THR A 36 -22.12 -2.85 -14.53
CA THR A 36 -23.24 -3.77 -14.50
C THR A 36 -24.11 -3.57 -13.27
N ARG A 37 -25.43 -3.82 -13.40
CA ARG A 37 -26.36 -3.86 -12.28
C ARG A 37 -26.72 -5.29 -11.86
N ASN A 38 -25.95 -6.29 -12.33
CA ASN A 38 -26.17 -7.69 -12.00
C ASN A 38 -25.33 -8.15 -10.78
N VAL A 39 -25.02 -7.22 -9.86
CA VAL A 39 -24.32 -7.50 -8.63
C VAL A 39 -25.18 -7.07 -7.44
N CYS A 40 -25.42 -7.99 -6.50
CA CYS A 40 -26.18 -7.65 -5.32
C CYS A 40 -25.38 -6.73 -4.37
N LYS A 41 -26.07 -5.87 -3.62
CA LYS A 41 -25.48 -4.90 -2.69
C LYS A 41 -24.51 -5.55 -1.71
N LYS A 42 -24.86 -6.76 -1.20
CA LYS A 42 -23.98 -7.53 -0.31
C LYS A 42 -22.66 -7.89 -0.95
N CYS A 43 -22.68 -8.43 -2.18
CA CYS A 43 -21.46 -8.76 -2.92
C CYS A 43 -20.66 -7.52 -3.28
N ASN A 44 -21.32 -6.46 -3.78
CA ASN A 44 -20.66 -5.22 -4.13
C ASN A 44 -19.89 -4.63 -2.94
N ASN A 45 -20.55 -4.49 -1.79
CA ASN A 45 -19.93 -3.96 -0.59
C ASN A 45 -18.79 -4.85 -0.05
N ASN A 46 -19.04 -6.16 0.06
CA ASN A 46 -18.06 -7.08 0.62
C ASN A 46 -16.83 -7.23 -0.29
N LEU A 47 -17.04 -7.38 -1.59
CA LEU A 47 -15.93 -7.54 -2.53
C LEU A 47 -15.16 -6.23 -2.71
N GLY A 48 -15.83 -5.07 -2.65
CA GLY A 48 -15.15 -3.78 -2.61
C GLY A 48 -14.24 -3.65 -1.40
N LEU A 49 -14.71 -4.07 -0.22
CA LEU A 49 -13.93 -3.95 1.02
C LEU A 49 -12.84 -5.03 1.15
N PHE A 50 -13.17 -6.30 0.91
CA PHE A 50 -12.29 -7.43 1.23
C PHE A 50 -11.45 -7.93 0.05
N VAL A 51 -11.78 -7.51 -1.18
CA VAL A 51 -11.05 -7.89 -2.38
C VAL A 51 -10.38 -6.69 -3.02
N ASP A 52 -11.14 -5.68 -3.47
CA ASP A 52 -10.58 -4.53 -4.17
C ASP A 52 -9.66 -3.72 -3.26
N ALA A 53 -10.14 -3.32 -2.08
CA ALA A 53 -9.33 -2.56 -1.14
C ALA A 53 -8.16 -3.37 -0.55
N ALA A 54 -8.30 -4.68 -0.39
CA ALA A 54 -7.21 -5.53 0.05
C ALA A 54 -6.10 -5.64 -1.02
N PHE A 55 -6.47 -5.70 -2.30
CA PHE A 55 -5.52 -5.71 -3.40
C PHE A 55 -4.84 -4.35 -3.60
N GLU A 56 -5.60 -3.25 -3.59
CA GLU A 56 -5.05 -1.89 -3.67
C GLU A 56 -4.00 -1.62 -2.58
N LYS A 57 -4.21 -2.18 -1.39
CA LYS A 57 -3.34 -2.03 -0.22
C LYS A 57 -2.21 -3.06 -0.14
N ASP A 58 -2.15 -4.02 -1.06
CA ASP A 58 -0.99 -4.90 -1.18
C ASP A 58 0.27 -4.05 -1.42
N TRP A 59 1.37 -4.38 -0.72
CA TRP A 59 2.58 -3.57 -0.75
C TRP A 59 3.11 -3.28 -2.16
N LEU A 60 3.14 -4.28 -3.04
CA LEU A 60 3.62 -4.11 -4.42
C LEU A 60 2.66 -3.25 -5.24
N VAL A 61 1.37 -3.54 -5.16
CA VAL A 61 0.34 -2.80 -5.90
C VAL A 61 0.29 -1.36 -5.44
N PHE A 62 0.25 -1.13 -4.14
CA PHE A 62 0.24 0.19 -3.53
C PHE A 62 1.42 1.04 -4.00
N ASN A 63 2.65 0.53 -3.86
CA ASN A 63 3.83 1.28 -4.27
C ASN A 63 3.89 1.48 -5.79
N HIS A 64 3.48 0.48 -6.58
CA HIS A 64 3.43 0.63 -8.03
C HIS A 64 2.46 1.73 -8.47
N LEU A 65 1.23 1.73 -7.96
CA LEU A 65 0.23 2.75 -8.26
C LEU A 65 0.72 4.16 -7.83
N LYS A 66 1.32 4.25 -6.63
CA LYS A 66 1.86 5.52 -6.14
C LYS A 66 3.05 6.00 -6.97
N SER A 67 3.91 5.10 -7.44
CA SER A 67 5.05 5.48 -8.28
C SER A 67 4.64 6.09 -9.62
N GLN A 68 3.46 5.77 -10.14
CA GLN A 68 2.95 6.39 -11.37
C GLN A 68 2.75 7.91 -11.22
N ALA A 69 2.45 8.41 -10.03
CA ALA A 69 2.30 9.84 -9.79
C ALA A 69 3.58 10.64 -10.09
N TYR A 70 4.75 10.00 -9.96
CA TYR A 70 6.03 10.65 -10.25
C TYR A 70 6.21 10.96 -11.75
N ALA A 71 5.59 10.21 -12.63
CA ALA A 71 5.62 10.46 -14.07
C ALA A 71 4.88 11.76 -14.47
N PHE A 72 3.96 12.23 -13.62
CA PHE A 72 3.17 13.43 -13.85
C PHE A 72 3.68 14.65 -13.05
N PHE A 73 4.79 14.52 -12.35
CA PHE A 73 5.35 15.61 -11.57
C PHE A 73 5.81 16.77 -12.46
N ASN A 74 5.34 17.98 -12.13
CA ASN A 74 5.76 19.19 -12.80
C ASN A 74 6.57 20.08 -11.83
N PRO A 75 7.88 20.28 -12.06
CA PRO A 75 8.71 21.10 -11.18
C PRO A 75 8.28 22.58 -11.11
N LYS A 76 7.58 23.08 -12.15
CA LYS A 76 7.12 24.47 -12.20
C LYS A 76 5.82 24.71 -11.43
N ALA A 77 5.11 23.63 -11.09
CA ALA A 77 3.91 23.66 -10.28
C ALA A 77 3.98 22.51 -9.28
N PRO A 78 4.80 22.64 -8.22
CA PRO A 78 5.05 21.55 -7.30
C PRO A 78 3.75 21.14 -6.61
N THR A 79 3.45 19.85 -6.74
CA THR A 79 2.35 19.17 -6.04
C THR A 79 2.95 18.12 -5.13
N SER A 80 2.19 17.70 -4.12
CA SER A 80 2.62 16.59 -3.28
C SER A 80 2.87 15.34 -4.11
N LEU A 81 3.92 14.60 -3.76
CA LEU A 81 4.17 13.26 -4.28
C LEU A 81 3.93 12.23 -3.17
N PRO A 82 3.40 11.05 -3.50
CA PRO A 82 3.10 10.05 -2.51
C PRO A 82 4.38 9.47 -1.91
N LEU A 83 4.29 9.08 -0.62
CA LEU A 83 5.34 8.34 0.05
C LEU A 83 5.36 6.88 -0.41
N HIS A 84 6.54 6.26 -0.39
CA HIS A 84 6.72 4.83 -0.65
C HIS A 84 6.76 4.06 0.67
N TYR A 85 5.91 3.07 0.79
CA TYR A 85 5.89 2.15 1.92
C TYR A 85 6.97 1.09 1.77
N MET A 86 7.87 0.99 2.75
CA MET A 86 8.99 0.05 2.73
C MET A 86 8.75 -1.19 3.60
N GLY A 87 7.72 -1.18 4.43
CA GLY A 87 7.38 -2.29 5.32
C GLY A 87 7.51 -1.94 6.80
N HIS A 88 7.40 -2.96 7.64
CA HIS A 88 7.65 -2.84 9.07
C HIS A 88 9.17 -2.86 9.31
N SER A 89 9.69 -1.80 9.93
CA SER A 89 11.09 -1.74 10.30
C SER A 89 11.43 -2.81 11.34
N VAL A 90 12.62 -3.40 11.24
CA VAL A 90 13.11 -4.38 12.21
C VAL A 90 13.72 -3.73 13.45
N ILE A 91 14.01 -2.43 13.36
CA ILE A 91 14.50 -1.67 14.52
C ILE A 91 13.42 -1.56 15.59
N ASN A 92 13.84 -1.51 16.84
CA ASN A 92 12.94 -1.38 17.99
C ASN A 92 13.23 -0.05 18.72
N PRO A 93 12.55 1.04 18.36
CA PRO A 93 12.76 2.34 19.00
C PRO A 93 12.43 2.28 20.50
N PRO A 94 13.06 3.15 21.32
CA PRO A 94 12.75 3.21 22.74
C PRO A 94 11.29 3.55 23.00
N HIS A 95 10.77 3.11 24.14
CA HIS A 95 9.38 3.35 24.59
C HIS A 95 8.28 2.83 23.66
N MET A 96 8.56 1.83 22.83
CA MET A 96 7.49 1.09 22.17
C MET A 96 6.76 0.24 23.19
N VAL A 97 5.43 0.24 23.09
CA VAL A 97 4.57 -0.61 23.91
C VAL A 97 4.14 -1.86 23.13
N ASP A 98 3.71 -2.89 23.87
CA ASP A 98 3.20 -4.11 23.25
C ASP A 98 2.05 -3.80 22.30
N GLY A 99 2.09 -4.40 21.11
CA GLY A 99 1.10 -4.16 20.07
C GLY A 99 1.36 -2.93 19.20
N GLU A 100 2.49 -2.26 19.35
CA GLU A 100 2.96 -1.23 18.40
C GLU A 100 3.93 -1.80 17.36
N ILE A 101 3.92 -1.21 16.19
CA ILE A 101 4.90 -1.45 15.12
C ILE A 101 5.52 -0.13 14.67
N CYS A 102 6.74 -0.23 14.15
CA CYS A 102 7.41 0.86 13.49
C CYS A 102 7.40 0.64 11.98
N GLU A 103 6.64 1.43 11.24
CA GLU A 103 6.67 1.41 9.78
C GLU A 103 7.77 2.31 9.25
N TYR A 104 8.39 1.86 8.15
CA TYR A 104 9.39 2.63 7.43
C TYR A 104 8.86 3.07 6.08
N TRP A 105 8.99 4.36 5.79
CA TRP A 105 8.53 4.99 4.57
C TRP A 105 9.64 5.86 3.97
N LEU A 106 9.63 6.02 2.65
CA LEU A 106 10.50 6.93 1.93
C LEU A 106 9.71 8.06 1.31
N GLY A 107 10.19 9.26 1.50
CA GLY A 107 9.71 10.45 0.81
C GLY A 107 10.26 10.57 -0.62
N PRO A 108 9.73 11.50 -1.42
CA PRO A 108 10.04 11.64 -2.84
C PRO A 108 11.49 12.01 -3.14
N LEU A 109 12.19 12.63 -2.22
CA LEU A 109 13.57 13.07 -2.38
C LEU A 109 14.57 12.25 -1.54
N GLY A 110 14.09 11.15 -0.91
CA GLY A 110 14.89 10.27 -0.08
C GLY A 110 14.75 10.52 1.42
N GLU A 111 13.75 11.30 1.82
CA GLU A 111 13.40 11.47 3.23
C GLU A 111 13.09 10.10 3.82
N GLN A 112 13.52 9.89 5.05
CA GLN A 112 13.23 8.68 5.80
C GLN A 112 12.19 9.00 6.87
N ILE A 113 11.16 8.16 6.95
CA ILE A 113 10.05 8.37 7.86
C ILE A 113 9.82 7.07 8.64
N PHE A 114 9.86 7.19 9.96
CA PHE A 114 9.55 6.11 10.88
C PHE A 114 8.24 6.43 11.58
N TRP A 115 7.22 5.62 11.31
CA TRP A 115 5.89 5.81 11.89
C TRP A 115 5.55 4.72 12.89
N ILE A 116 5.46 5.10 14.16
CA ILE A 116 5.06 4.23 15.26
C ILE A 116 3.54 4.31 15.42
N ARG A 117 2.90 3.17 15.29
CA ARG A 117 1.46 2.99 15.39
C ARG A 117 1.08 1.62 15.94
N PRO A 118 -0.17 1.43 16.40
CA PRO A 118 -0.65 0.10 16.75
C PRO A 118 -0.57 -0.87 15.57
N ASP A 119 -0.29 -2.13 15.87
CA ASP A 119 -0.32 -3.22 14.89
C ASP A 119 -1.77 -3.64 14.66
N ASP A 120 -2.32 -3.28 13.52
CA ASP A 120 -3.62 -3.75 13.04
C ASP A 120 -3.49 -4.64 11.80
N GLU A 121 -2.26 -5.12 11.53
CA GLU A 121 -1.86 -5.98 10.39
C GLU A 121 -2.19 -5.39 9.01
N LYS A 122 -2.58 -4.12 8.91
CA LYS A 122 -3.13 -3.58 7.67
C LYS A 122 -2.56 -2.21 7.36
N LEU A 123 -2.20 -2.00 6.11
CA LEU A 123 -1.95 -0.68 5.52
C LEU A 123 -3.15 0.30 5.66
N TYR A 124 -4.19 -0.11 6.39
CA TYR A 124 -5.38 0.67 6.63
C TYR A 124 -5.11 2.06 7.22
N TRP A 125 -4.13 2.15 8.09
CA TRP A 125 -3.78 3.41 8.72
C TRP A 125 -3.38 4.47 7.71
N TYR A 126 -2.61 4.07 6.70
CA TYR A 126 -2.16 4.96 5.65
C TYR A 126 -3.18 5.12 4.52
N ALA A 127 -3.75 4.02 4.03
CA ALA A 127 -4.65 4.00 2.89
C ALA A 127 -6.14 4.27 3.25
N GLY A 128 -6.42 4.87 4.41
CA GLY A 128 -7.76 5.24 4.81
C GLY A 128 -8.50 4.23 5.67
N GLY A 129 -7.79 3.44 6.48
CA GLY A 129 -8.27 2.40 7.38
C GLY A 129 -9.59 2.63 8.09
N ASN A 130 -9.94 1.77 9.05
CA ASN A 130 -11.17 1.95 9.81
C ASN A 130 -11.19 3.33 10.50
N PRO A 131 -12.02 4.28 10.06
CA PRO A 131 -12.01 5.64 10.60
C PRO A 131 -12.24 5.71 12.11
N ARG A 132 -12.94 4.71 12.67
CA ARG A 132 -13.23 4.63 14.11
C ARG A 132 -11.98 4.32 14.92
N THR A 133 -11.10 3.43 14.40
CA THR A 133 -9.86 3.05 15.08
C THR A 133 -8.79 4.12 14.89
N VAL A 134 -8.61 4.59 13.65
CA VAL A 134 -7.61 5.61 13.31
C VAL A 134 -7.83 6.92 14.06
N LYS A 135 -9.08 7.36 14.21
CA LYS A 135 -9.40 8.62 14.92
C LYS A 135 -9.15 8.59 16.42
N LYS A 136 -9.10 7.42 17.04
CA LYS A 136 -8.99 7.29 18.49
C LYS A 136 -7.57 7.15 19.01
N GLN A 137 -6.62 6.77 18.17
CA GLN A 137 -5.27 6.45 18.61
C GLN A 137 -4.28 7.50 18.12
N LYS A 138 -3.60 8.11 19.07
CA LYS A 138 -2.50 9.05 18.78
C LYS A 138 -1.28 8.24 18.35
N THR A 139 -0.77 8.52 17.16
CA THR A 139 0.44 7.89 16.63
C THR A 139 1.56 8.94 16.48
N ARG A 140 2.79 8.51 16.27
CA ARG A 140 3.94 9.40 16.12
C ARG A 140 4.74 9.05 14.88
N ALA A 141 5.05 10.03 14.06
CA ALA A 141 5.88 9.88 12.88
C ALA A 141 7.11 10.77 12.95
N TYR A 142 8.27 10.19 12.73
CA TYR A 142 9.59 10.79 12.84
C TYR A 142 10.21 10.96 11.47
N PHE A 143 10.74 12.12 11.20
CA PHE A 143 11.14 12.57 9.89
C PHE A 143 12.60 12.94 9.83
N ILE A 144 13.31 12.34 8.92
CA ILE A 144 14.71 12.63 8.65
C ILE A 144 14.80 13.09 7.20
N PHE A 145 15.24 14.32 7.00
CA PHE A 145 15.45 14.88 5.68
C PHE A 145 16.75 14.37 5.06
N ALA A 146 16.72 14.10 3.78
CA ALA A 146 17.90 13.83 2.99
C ALA A 146 18.51 15.15 2.50
N GLU A 147 19.78 15.13 2.10
CA GLU A 147 20.44 16.31 1.53
C GLU A 147 19.70 16.88 0.31
N ARG A 148 19.10 16.00 -0.51
CA ARG A 148 18.26 16.40 -1.65
C ARG A 148 16.98 17.12 -1.23
N SER A 149 16.43 16.77 -0.10
CA SER A 149 15.23 17.41 0.43
C SER A 149 15.47 18.87 0.79
N LEU A 150 16.69 19.20 1.21
CA LEU A 150 17.08 20.59 1.52
C LEU A 150 17.06 21.48 0.27
N LYS A 151 17.29 20.91 -0.92
CA LYS A 151 17.26 21.64 -2.20
C LYS A 151 15.84 21.87 -2.74
N ASN A 152 14.86 21.03 -2.32
CA ASN A 152 13.46 21.10 -2.73
C ASN A 152 12.54 20.88 -1.52
N PHE A 153 12.81 21.65 -0.49
CA PHE A 153 12.16 21.52 0.81
C PHE A 153 10.63 21.58 0.76
N GLU A 154 10.11 22.45 -0.10
CA GLU A 154 8.67 22.61 -0.29
C GLU A 154 7.99 21.31 -0.75
N LEU A 155 8.58 20.61 -1.71
CA LEU A 155 8.04 19.33 -2.19
C LEU A 155 7.98 18.29 -1.08
N ALA A 156 9.06 18.17 -0.29
CA ALA A 156 9.11 17.25 0.83
C ALA A 156 8.00 17.54 1.84
N LEU A 157 7.83 18.81 2.21
CA LEU A 157 6.82 19.25 3.18
C LEU A 157 5.39 19.08 2.66
N LEU A 158 5.13 19.39 1.40
CA LEU A 158 3.81 19.17 0.78
C LEU A 158 3.46 17.68 0.75
N SER A 159 4.40 16.83 0.33
CA SER A 159 4.21 15.37 0.29
C SER A 159 3.93 14.79 1.68
N PHE A 160 4.55 15.36 2.66
CA PHE A 160 4.42 15.03 4.06
C PHE A 160 3.08 15.45 4.65
N LYS A 161 2.69 16.69 4.38
CA LYS A 161 1.39 17.23 4.81
C LYS A 161 0.27 16.36 4.24
N ASP A 162 0.31 16.10 2.94
CA ASP A 162 -0.70 15.31 2.23
C ASP A 162 -0.80 13.88 2.73
N ALA A 163 0.35 13.21 2.92
CA ALA A 163 0.40 11.82 3.38
C ALA A 163 -0.28 11.60 4.74
N PHE A 164 -0.21 12.57 5.62
CA PHE A 164 -0.77 12.48 6.98
C PHE A 164 -1.95 13.42 7.21
N GLU A 165 -2.54 13.99 6.16
CA GLU A 165 -3.71 14.84 6.28
C GLU A 165 -4.89 14.08 6.90
N GLY A 166 -5.57 14.73 7.84
CA GLY A 166 -6.74 14.16 8.53
C GLY A 166 -6.44 12.99 9.47
N LYS A 167 -5.17 12.62 9.69
CA LYS A 167 -4.77 11.54 10.61
C LYS A 167 -4.27 12.13 11.93
N PRO A 168 -4.59 11.52 13.08
CA PRO A 168 -4.14 11.98 14.40
C PRO A 168 -2.69 11.54 14.65
N VAL A 169 -1.78 12.05 13.83
CA VAL A 169 -0.34 11.73 13.90
C VAL A 169 0.41 12.92 14.45
N LYS A 170 1.13 12.73 15.56
CA LYS A 170 2.13 13.70 16.03
C LYS A 170 3.35 13.61 15.13
N LYS A 171 3.62 14.64 14.36
CA LYS A 171 4.72 14.71 13.38
C LYS A 171 5.93 15.35 14.06
N ILE A 172 7.03 14.63 14.09
CA ILE A 172 8.27 15.05 14.75
C ILE A 172 9.38 15.14 13.71
N MET A 173 10.05 16.28 13.67
CA MET A 173 11.21 16.46 12.82
C MET A 173 12.48 16.09 13.57
N CYS A 174 13.24 15.13 13.02
CA CYS A 174 14.51 14.71 13.59
C CYS A 174 15.68 15.54 13.09
N THR A 175 15.60 16.06 11.86
CA THR A 175 16.65 16.90 11.28
C THR A 175 16.43 18.35 11.67
N ARG A 176 17.44 19.04 12.18
CA ARG A 176 17.36 20.48 12.44
C ARG A 176 17.31 21.24 11.13
N LEU A 177 16.36 22.15 11.01
CA LEU A 177 16.25 23.09 9.90
C LEU A 177 16.59 24.49 10.39
N TYR A 178 17.21 25.30 9.53
CA TYR A 178 17.60 26.67 9.85
C TYR A 178 16.41 27.61 10.12
N GLU A 179 15.21 27.26 9.67
CA GLU A 179 14.00 28.07 9.80
C GLU A 179 12.99 27.41 10.76
N GLU A 180 13.19 27.58 12.05
CA GLU A 180 12.32 27.00 13.09
C GLU A 180 10.86 27.46 13.01
N ASN A 181 10.61 28.64 12.45
CA ASN A 181 9.27 29.23 12.36
C ASN A 181 8.34 28.57 11.34
N ILE A 182 8.86 27.72 10.46
CA ILE A 182 8.07 27.03 9.42
C ILE A 182 7.41 25.77 9.98
N LEU A 183 8.00 25.13 10.98
CA LEU A 183 7.60 23.81 11.47
C LEU A 183 6.14 23.74 11.95
N PRO A 184 5.67 24.69 12.79
CA PRO A 184 4.27 24.69 13.24
C PRO A 184 3.26 24.90 12.10
N ARG A 185 3.62 25.71 11.12
CA ARG A 185 2.76 25.99 9.94
C ARG A 185 2.51 24.76 9.09
N ILE A 186 3.40 23.78 9.15
CA ILE A 186 3.33 22.55 8.37
C ILE A 186 2.76 21.39 9.20
N GLY A 187 2.44 21.66 10.47
CA GLY A 187 1.83 20.70 11.37
C GLY A 187 2.83 19.77 12.06
N PHE A 188 4.11 20.17 12.16
CA PHE A 188 5.07 19.52 13.04
C PHE A 188 4.88 20.00 14.48
N SER A 189 5.07 19.10 15.43
CA SER A 189 4.96 19.33 16.85
C SER A 189 6.34 19.40 17.49
N ASN A 190 6.44 20.14 18.58
CA ASN A 190 7.64 20.08 19.42
C ASN A 190 7.82 18.67 20.00
N PRO A 191 9.06 18.14 20.02
CA PRO A 191 9.36 16.86 20.64
C PRO A 191 9.17 16.93 22.16
N ASP A 192 8.62 15.89 22.76
CA ASP A 192 8.67 15.63 24.19
C ASP A 192 9.89 14.74 24.53
N ASP A 193 10.07 14.40 25.80
CA ASP A 193 11.24 13.63 26.26
C ASP A 193 11.34 12.26 25.53
N ILE A 194 10.23 11.57 25.33
CA ILE A 194 10.19 10.33 24.57
C ILE A 194 10.59 10.57 23.11
N ASP A 195 10.15 11.68 22.54
CA ASP A 195 10.51 12.02 21.16
C ASP A 195 12.00 12.32 21.03
N GLN A 196 12.62 12.95 22.03
CA GLN A 196 14.05 13.25 22.00
C GLN A 196 14.89 11.97 21.97
N GLU A 197 14.60 11.00 22.83
CA GLU A 197 15.30 9.71 22.81
C GLU A 197 15.09 8.96 21.49
N ARG A 198 13.88 9.01 20.92
CA ARG A 198 13.59 8.42 19.62
C ARG A 198 14.28 9.14 18.47
N ILE A 199 14.40 10.46 18.52
CA ILE A 199 15.14 11.23 17.52
C ILE A 199 16.60 10.78 17.49
N GLU A 200 17.26 10.70 18.64
CA GLU A 200 18.63 10.22 18.72
C GLU A 200 18.77 8.81 18.16
N PHE A 201 17.90 7.90 18.59
CA PHE A 201 17.88 6.52 18.11
C PHE A 201 17.72 6.42 16.58
N PHE A 202 16.77 7.14 15.99
CA PHE A 202 16.55 7.12 14.54
C PHE A 202 17.71 7.76 13.78
N LEU A 203 18.25 8.87 14.26
CA LEU A 203 19.43 9.49 13.65
C LEU A 203 20.64 8.55 13.67
N GLU A 204 20.87 7.84 14.76
CA GLU A 204 21.94 6.84 14.85
C GLU A 204 21.69 5.65 13.91
N SER A 205 20.44 5.21 13.77
CA SER A 205 20.09 4.09 12.90
C SER A 205 20.33 4.38 11.40
N VAL A 206 20.31 5.65 11.00
CA VAL A 206 20.53 6.07 9.61
C VAL A 206 21.92 6.61 9.33
N ARG A 207 22.69 6.94 10.37
CA ARG A 207 24.07 7.44 10.24
C ARG A 207 24.97 6.40 9.59
N GLY A 208 25.89 6.87 8.76
CA GLY A 208 26.91 6.01 8.14
C GLY A 208 26.38 5.03 7.10
N GLY A 209 25.19 5.28 6.56
CA GLY A 209 24.64 4.46 5.49
C GLY A 209 24.24 3.05 5.93
N LYS A 210 23.84 2.88 7.18
CA LYS A 210 23.35 1.60 7.71
C LYS A 210 22.15 1.09 6.89
N GLU A 211 22.17 -0.18 6.56
CA GLU A 211 21.06 -0.82 5.86
C GLU A 211 19.81 -0.85 6.77
N GLN A 212 18.66 -0.44 6.19
CA GLN A 212 17.38 -0.57 6.88
C GLN A 212 16.72 -1.89 6.47
N HIS A 213 16.49 -2.75 7.45
CA HIS A 213 15.78 -4.00 7.24
C HIS A 213 14.30 -3.84 7.54
N CYS A 214 13.45 -4.27 6.60
CA CYS A 214 12.01 -4.21 6.75
C CYS A 214 11.36 -5.56 6.49
N LYS A 215 10.28 -5.84 7.22
CA LYS A 215 9.39 -6.97 6.98
C LYS A 215 8.14 -6.47 6.28
N TYR A 216 7.65 -7.22 5.30
CA TYR A 216 6.36 -6.96 4.70
C TYR A 216 5.57 -8.26 4.57
N HIS A 217 4.24 -8.13 4.59
CA HIS A 217 3.34 -9.24 4.42
C HIS A 217 2.69 -9.16 3.05
N LYS A 218 2.70 -10.27 2.32
CA LYS A 218 1.99 -10.39 1.05
C LYS A 218 0.86 -11.42 1.19
N ASN A 219 -0.36 -11.00 0.90
CA ASN A 219 -1.51 -11.88 0.86
C ASN A 219 -1.78 -12.36 -0.57
N VAL A 220 -1.18 -13.49 -0.94
CA VAL A 220 -1.36 -14.11 -2.27
C VAL A 220 -2.81 -14.43 -2.58
N PHE A 221 -3.62 -14.73 -1.57
CA PHE A 221 -5.04 -15.04 -1.77
C PHE A 221 -5.87 -13.80 -2.10
N ALA A 222 -5.47 -12.62 -1.62
CA ALA A 222 -6.09 -11.35 -2.01
C ALA A 222 -5.90 -11.08 -3.51
N GLU A 223 -4.71 -11.37 -4.04
CA GLU A 223 -4.39 -11.25 -5.46
C GLU A 223 -5.26 -12.19 -6.32
N ASN A 224 -5.34 -13.46 -5.94
CA ASN A 224 -6.17 -14.44 -6.65
C ASN A 224 -7.66 -14.07 -6.61
N ARG A 225 -8.17 -13.61 -5.47
CA ARG A 225 -9.55 -13.14 -5.36
C ARG A 225 -9.82 -11.95 -6.27
N PHE A 226 -8.87 -11.01 -6.32
CA PHE A 226 -9.01 -9.82 -7.16
C PHE A 226 -9.03 -10.20 -8.65
N ILE A 227 -8.10 -11.04 -9.10
CA ILE A 227 -8.05 -11.51 -10.49
C ILE A 227 -9.35 -12.26 -10.84
N ALA A 228 -9.82 -13.13 -9.95
CA ALA A 228 -11.07 -13.86 -10.14
C ALA A 228 -12.29 -12.93 -10.24
N LYS A 229 -12.40 -11.93 -9.35
CA LYS A 229 -13.46 -10.92 -9.39
C LYS A 229 -13.43 -10.16 -10.71
N LEU A 230 -12.27 -9.65 -11.10
CA LEU A 230 -12.09 -8.88 -12.32
C LEU A 230 -12.44 -9.71 -13.56
N ALA A 231 -11.94 -10.96 -13.64
CA ALA A 231 -12.21 -11.85 -14.74
C ALA A 231 -13.70 -12.17 -14.86
N LEU A 232 -14.37 -12.55 -13.77
CA LEU A 232 -15.82 -12.82 -13.76
C LEU A 232 -16.64 -11.63 -14.24
N GLY A 233 -16.27 -10.41 -13.77
CA GLY A 233 -16.93 -9.19 -14.18
C GLY A 233 -16.73 -8.87 -15.66
N ILE A 234 -15.49 -8.96 -16.17
CA ILE A 234 -15.17 -8.74 -17.59
C ILE A 234 -15.89 -9.77 -18.48
N LEU A 235 -15.85 -11.04 -18.09
CA LEU A 235 -16.54 -12.10 -18.82
C LEU A 235 -18.04 -11.83 -18.91
N HIS A 236 -18.64 -11.36 -17.82
CA HIS A 236 -20.05 -10.99 -17.82
C HIS A 236 -20.37 -9.81 -18.73
N CYS A 237 -19.52 -8.79 -18.74
CA CYS A 237 -19.75 -7.55 -19.51
C CYS A 237 -19.50 -7.71 -21.02
N LEU A 238 -18.51 -8.50 -21.41
CA LEU A 238 -18.03 -8.56 -22.79
C LEU A 238 -18.49 -9.80 -23.55
N PHE A 239 -18.81 -10.88 -22.84
CA PHE A 239 -19.04 -12.16 -23.50
C PHE A 239 -20.36 -12.80 -23.05
N ASN A 240 -20.96 -13.53 -23.96
CA ASN A 240 -22.10 -14.38 -23.62
C ASN A 240 -21.59 -15.60 -22.84
N LYS A 241 -22.19 -15.88 -21.66
CA LYS A 241 -21.81 -16.97 -20.75
C LYS A 241 -21.62 -18.34 -21.40
N SER A 242 -22.28 -18.59 -22.54
CA SER A 242 -22.21 -19.86 -23.27
C SER A 242 -20.86 -20.16 -23.94
N LYS A 243 -19.94 -19.21 -23.97
CA LYS A 243 -18.65 -19.35 -24.67
C LYS A 243 -17.50 -19.87 -23.79
N PHE A 244 -17.71 -20.01 -22.48
CA PHE A 244 -16.66 -20.43 -21.56
C PHE A 244 -16.94 -21.80 -20.98
N SER A 245 -15.87 -22.60 -20.79
CA SER A 245 -16.02 -23.89 -20.12
C SER A 245 -16.53 -23.69 -18.70
N SER A 246 -17.45 -24.55 -18.28
CA SER A 246 -17.98 -24.54 -16.91
C SER A 246 -16.87 -24.75 -15.89
N GLU A 247 -15.87 -25.54 -16.22
CA GLU A 247 -14.70 -25.81 -15.37
C GLU A 247 -13.89 -24.55 -15.07
N TYR A 248 -13.58 -23.73 -16.09
CA TYR A 248 -12.85 -22.49 -15.91
C TYR A 248 -13.62 -21.49 -15.04
N MET A 249 -14.92 -21.39 -15.27
CA MET A 249 -15.79 -20.52 -14.47
C MET A 249 -15.84 -20.97 -13.01
N GLU A 250 -15.92 -22.27 -12.74
CA GLU A 250 -15.91 -22.80 -11.38
C GLU A 250 -14.58 -22.51 -10.65
N GLU A 251 -13.44 -22.61 -11.33
CA GLU A 251 -12.15 -22.23 -10.75
C GLU A 251 -12.07 -20.73 -10.39
N LEU A 252 -12.64 -19.84 -11.22
CA LEU A 252 -12.75 -18.43 -10.88
C LEU A 252 -13.64 -18.20 -9.64
N TYR A 253 -14.78 -18.90 -9.52
CA TYR A 253 -15.62 -18.82 -8.32
C TYR A 253 -14.93 -19.36 -7.08
N LYS A 254 -14.21 -20.47 -7.18
CA LYS A 254 -13.37 -20.98 -6.08
C LYS A 254 -12.32 -19.95 -5.69
N GLY A 255 -11.65 -19.31 -6.65
CA GLY A 255 -10.67 -18.25 -6.40
C GLY A 255 -11.26 -17.04 -5.70
N LEU A 256 -12.42 -16.58 -6.15
CA LEU A 256 -13.11 -15.42 -5.56
C LEU A 256 -13.50 -15.66 -4.10
N TRP A 257 -14.04 -16.85 -3.80
CA TRP A 257 -14.58 -17.19 -2.48
C TRP A 257 -13.63 -18.05 -1.61
N TYR A 258 -12.38 -18.18 -2.04
CA TYR A 258 -11.38 -18.96 -1.33
C TYR A 258 -11.31 -18.56 0.16
N ARG A 259 -11.27 -19.57 1.04
CA ARG A 259 -11.04 -19.41 2.47
C ARG A 259 -9.76 -20.15 2.86
N THR A 260 -9.10 -19.69 3.90
CA THR A 260 -7.92 -20.35 4.45
C THR A 260 -8.30 -21.77 4.90
N GLY A 261 -7.60 -22.78 4.35
CA GLY A 261 -7.89 -24.18 4.59
C GLY A 261 -8.56 -24.91 3.41
N ASP A 262 -9.12 -24.17 2.45
CA ASP A 262 -9.63 -24.76 1.20
C ASP A 262 -8.48 -25.17 0.28
N ASN A 263 -8.77 -26.02 -0.71
CA ASN A 263 -7.83 -26.31 -1.78
C ASN A 263 -7.53 -25.04 -2.59
N ILE A 264 -6.25 -24.75 -2.80
CA ILE A 264 -5.82 -23.57 -3.53
C ILE A 264 -6.35 -23.64 -4.97
N PRO A 265 -7.13 -22.64 -5.42
CA PRO A 265 -7.67 -22.63 -6.76
C PRO A 265 -6.56 -22.49 -7.80
N LYS A 266 -6.66 -23.24 -8.89
CA LYS A 266 -5.76 -23.14 -10.03
C LYS A 266 -6.27 -22.09 -11.01
N ILE A 267 -5.90 -20.84 -10.81
CA ILE A 267 -6.24 -19.76 -11.74
C ILE A 267 -5.07 -19.56 -12.70
N PRO A 268 -5.21 -19.87 -13.99
CA PRO A 268 -4.16 -19.64 -14.97
C PRO A 268 -3.77 -18.17 -15.04
N GLY A 269 -2.47 -17.89 -15.01
CA GLY A 269 -1.92 -16.53 -15.07
C GLY A 269 -1.80 -15.80 -13.73
N SER A 270 -2.26 -16.40 -12.62
CA SER A 270 -2.12 -15.78 -11.29
C SER A 270 -0.70 -15.87 -10.73
N GLY A 271 0.20 -16.60 -11.35
CA GLY A 271 1.49 -16.94 -10.82
C GLY A 271 2.68 -16.08 -11.28
N ALA A 272 2.46 -15.04 -12.05
CA ALA A 272 3.56 -14.26 -12.65
C ALA A 272 4.58 -13.75 -11.62
N LEU A 273 4.16 -13.51 -10.39
CA LEU A 273 5.06 -13.15 -9.28
C LEU A 273 5.70 -14.36 -8.58
N HIS A 274 5.23 -15.57 -8.85
CA HIS A 274 5.63 -16.78 -8.11
C HIS A 274 6.44 -17.78 -8.93
N GLU A 275 6.30 -17.81 -10.23
CA GLU A 275 6.95 -18.79 -11.11
C GLU A 275 8.24 -18.31 -11.78
N GLY A 276 8.93 -17.45 -11.14
CA GLY A 276 10.39 -17.29 -11.10
C GLY A 276 11.22 -17.13 -12.36
N LYS A 277 10.78 -17.44 -13.56
CA LYS A 277 11.64 -17.32 -14.76
C LYS A 277 11.47 -15.99 -15.52
N ASP A 278 10.32 -15.36 -15.44
CA ASP A 278 10.00 -14.16 -16.22
C ASP A 278 9.95 -12.84 -15.42
N LEU A 279 10.17 -12.90 -14.12
CA LEU A 279 10.16 -11.70 -13.26
C LEU A 279 11.18 -10.65 -13.71
N LYS A 280 12.34 -11.09 -14.21
CA LYS A 280 13.40 -10.22 -14.75
C LYS A 280 12.94 -9.47 -16.02
N ARG A 281 12.02 -10.05 -16.77
CA ARG A 281 11.51 -9.48 -18.02
C ARG A 281 10.38 -8.47 -17.82
N LEU A 282 9.52 -8.74 -16.83
CA LEU A 282 8.33 -7.91 -16.54
C LEU A 282 8.67 -6.60 -15.81
N LEU A 283 9.71 -6.59 -14.98
CA LEU A 283 10.02 -5.41 -14.18
C LEU A 283 10.99 -4.43 -14.84
N GLY A 284 11.63 -4.78 -15.94
CA GLY A 284 12.53 -3.88 -16.71
C GLY A 284 13.67 -3.28 -15.87
N VAL A 285 13.85 -3.76 -14.63
CA VAL A 285 14.74 -3.19 -13.63
C VAL A 285 15.85 -4.19 -13.36
N PRO A 286 17.12 -3.80 -13.45
CA PRO A 286 18.22 -4.67 -13.08
C PRO A 286 18.34 -4.76 -11.55
N TYR A 287 17.32 -5.29 -10.89
CA TYR A 287 17.41 -5.63 -9.48
C TYR A 287 17.95 -7.05 -9.36
N GLY A 288 19.25 -7.12 -9.07
CA GLY A 288 19.90 -8.36 -8.74
C GLY A 288 19.54 -8.87 -7.36
N THR A 289 18.29 -9.26 -7.13
CA THR A 289 18.00 -10.17 -6.02
C THR A 289 16.67 -10.86 -6.28
N CYS A 290 16.81 -12.11 -6.63
CA CYS A 290 15.69 -13.02 -6.79
C CYS A 290 15.13 -13.35 -5.40
N CYS A 291 13.94 -12.84 -5.08
CA CYS A 291 13.16 -13.42 -4.00
C CYS A 291 12.76 -14.83 -4.41
N ARG A 292 13.52 -15.85 -4.01
CA ARG A 292 13.04 -17.23 -4.02
C ARG A 292 11.93 -17.32 -2.96
N SER A 293 10.72 -17.08 -3.36
CA SER A 293 9.56 -17.37 -2.54
C SER A 293 9.30 -18.87 -2.51
N ARG A 294 9.94 -19.59 -1.60
CA ARG A 294 9.23 -20.69 -0.96
C ARG A 294 8.15 -20.02 -0.12
N ILE A 295 6.95 -20.59 -0.15
CA ILE A 295 5.82 -20.21 0.70
C ILE A 295 6.29 -20.31 2.15
N LEU A 296 6.90 -19.27 2.66
CA LEU A 296 7.28 -19.12 4.05
C LEU A 296 6.47 -17.94 4.57
N ARG A 297 5.81 -18.16 5.67
CA ARG A 297 4.92 -17.22 6.36
C ARG A 297 5.57 -15.88 6.74
N ASN A 298 6.89 -15.76 6.59
CA ASN A 298 7.64 -14.52 6.81
C ASN A 298 8.71 -14.38 5.73
N VAL A 299 8.55 -13.43 4.83
CA VAL A 299 9.58 -13.06 3.85
C VAL A 299 10.38 -11.91 4.43
N THR A 300 11.62 -12.16 4.78
CA THR A 300 12.58 -11.10 5.07
C THR A 300 13.23 -10.70 3.76
N ALA A 301 12.87 -9.57 3.22
CA ALA A 301 13.55 -9.02 2.04
C ALA A 301 14.78 -8.24 2.51
N LYS A 302 15.94 -8.67 2.07
CA LYS A 302 17.17 -7.88 2.16
C LYS A 302 17.12 -6.88 1.01
N CYS A 303 16.80 -5.64 1.33
CA CYS A 303 16.87 -4.56 0.35
C CYS A 303 18.35 -4.19 0.18
N GLU A 304 19.03 -4.80 -0.80
CA GLU A 304 20.40 -4.44 -1.10
C GLU A 304 20.46 -3.10 -1.83
N LYS A 305 21.13 -2.15 -1.17
CA LYS A 305 21.69 -0.92 -1.72
C LYS A 305 20.71 0.16 -2.20
N PHE A 306 19.95 0.72 -1.30
CA PHE A 306 19.88 2.18 -1.33
C PHE A 306 21.16 2.73 -0.64
N LYS A 307 22.09 3.28 -1.40
CA LYS A 307 23.17 4.07 -0.83
C LYS A 307 22.52 5.20 -0.03
N THR A 308 22.53 5.07 1.25
CA THR A 308 22.12 6.12 2.16
C THR A 308 23.04 7.28 1.89
N LEU A 309 22.51 8.37 1.41
CA LEU A 309 23.25 9.60 1.27
C LEU A 309 23.75 10.00 2.65
N GLN A 310 25.04 10.22 2.78
CA GLN A 310 25.62 10.72 4.01
C GLN A 310 24.89 12.00 4.40
N VAL A 311 24.25 11.97 5.54
CA VAL A 311 23.79 13.20 6.19
C VAL A 311 25.03 13.85 6.76
N SER A 312 25.55 14.84 6.04
CA SER A 312 26.62 15.68 6.58
C SER A 312 26.03 16.52 7.69
N HIS A 313 26.62 16.43 8.85
CA HIS A 313 26.35 17.32 9.96
C HIS A 313 26.84 18.72 9.63
N PHE A 314 25.97 19.67 9.76
CA PHE A 314 26.35 21.04 10.09
C PHE A 314 25.97 21.35 11.54
#